data_ad97c038e5956d2561c0e4e47c581efd
#
_entry.id   ad97c038e5956d2561c0e4e47c581efd
#
_cell.length_a   1.000
_cell.length_b   1.000
_cell.length_c   1.000
_cell.angle_alpha   90.00
_cell.angle_beta   90.00
_cell.angle_gamma   90.00
#
_symmetry.space_group_name_H-M   'P 1'
#
loop_
_entity.id
_entity.type
_entity.pdbx_description
1 polymer ?
#
loop_
_entity_poly.entity_id
_entity_poly.type
_entity_poly.pdbx_seq_one_letter_code
_entity_poly.pdbx_strand_id
1 'polypeptide(L)'
;MTGRDTRGRRSGRNSFGALLAAMTLGAAAMLTGCASSGDAVPGCGEPLRLAIVAQSVPSASYLPCIHALPPGWTTARFNATQDGTSFLLNSDRSPGQPVTVRLSTACRISGASPSPARAPGVLTYTRLDSIRPRFAGRLYDVFPGGCVTYAFDFSHGSQIALMEQFKAAVDLYPRQQLRLVLKQKLGVELNP
;
A
#
# COMPACT_ATOMS: atom_id res chain seq x y z
N MET A 1 -65.39 28.72 45.95
CA MET A 1 -66.28 27.58 46.08
C MET A 1 -65.36 26.35 46.03
N THR A 2 -64.98 25.89 47.18
CA THR A 2 -65.43 24.69 47.88
C THR A 2 -65.16 23.45 47.07
N GLY A 3 -64.45 22.44 47.48
CA GLY A 3 -64.04 21.92 48.79
C GLY A 3 -63.25 20.65 48.52
N ARG A 4 -62.32 20.36 49.38
CA ARG A 4 -62.32 19.31 50.39
C ARG A 4 -62.41 17.88 49.87
N ASP A 5 -61.41 17.16 50.15
CA ASP A 5 -60.95 16.29 51.26
C ASP A 5 -61.16 14.84 50.84
N THR A 6 -60.28 13.90 51.08
CA THR A 6 -59.92 13.18 52.30
C THR A 6 -58.94 12.01 51.95
N ARG A 7 -57.86 11.90 52.66
CA ARG A 7 -57.41 10.81 53.56
C ARG A 7 -57.64 9.36 53.16
N GLY A 8 -56.57 8.61 53.18
CA GLY A 8 -56.55 7.17 53.36
C GLY A 8 -55.12 6.56 53.26
N ARG A 9 -54.37 6.62 54.17
CA ARG A 9 -53.66 5.90 55.20
C ARG A 9 -53.84 4.36 55.16
N ARG A 10 -52.73 3.63 54.99
CA ARG A 10 -52.26 2.40 55.67
C ARG A 10 -51.29 1.68 54.73
N SER A 11 -49.96 1.55 55.14
CA SER A 11 -49.40 0.60 56.09
C SER A 11 -49.26 -0.84 55.58
N GLY A 12 -48.07 -1.32 55.51
CA GLY A 12 -47.68 -2.72 55.38
C GLY A 12 -46.34 -2.81 54.59
N ARG A 13 -45.23 -2.68 55.17
CA ARG A 13 -44.34 -3.67 55.81
C ARG A 13 -44.21 -4.98 55.04
N ASN A 14 -42.98 -5.23 54.78
CA ASN A 14 -42.18 -6.46 54.60
C ASN A 14 -41.54 -6.51 53.23
N SER A 15 -40.32 -6.48 53.18
CA SER A 15 -39.21 -7.32 53.64
C SER A 15 -38.49 -7.97 52.48
N PHE A 16 -37.22 -7.76 52.48
CA PHE A 16 -36.19 -8.68 52.03
C PHE A 16 -36.31 -9.31 50.64
N GLY A 17 -35.34 -9.05 49.84
CA GLY A 17 -34.90 -9.98 48.81
C GLY A 17 -34.77 -9.36 47.44
N ALA A 18 -33.57 -9.01 47.11
CA ALA A 18 -33.00 -9.13 45.80
C ALA A 18 -31.96 -8.04 45.49
N LEU A 19 -30.92 -8.05 46.28
CA LEU A 19 -29.60 -7.67 45.84
C LEU A 19 -29.08 -8.87 45.07
N LEU A 20 -28.98 -8.79 43.74
CA LEU A 20 -28.13 -9.61 42.85
C LEU A 20 -28.71 -9.62 41.43
N ALA A 21 -28.55 -8.55 40.68
CA ALA A 21 -28.62 -8.60 39.23
C ALA A 21 -28.27 -7.23 38.62
N ALA A 22 -27.01 -6.80 38.76
CA ALA A 22 -26.54 -5.64 38.00
C ALA A 22 -25.01 -5.67 37.87
N MET A 23 -24.47 -6.71 37.27
CA MET A 23 -23.07 -6.76 36.86
C MET A 23 -22.89 -7.75 35.70
N THR A 24 -23.41 -7.47 34.52
CA THR A 24 -23.00 -8.15 33.28
C THR A 24 -23.39 -7.33 32.04
N LEU A 25 -23.01 -6.09 32.00
CA LEU A 25 -23.06 -5.31 30.72
C LEU A 25 -21.87 -4.36 30.67
N GLY A 26 -20.69 -4.90 30.36
CA GLY A 26 -19.50 -4.06 30.33
C GLY A 26 -18.27 -4.69 29.66
N ALA A 27 -18.45 -5.68 28.79
CA ALA A 27 -17.30 -6.35 28.16
C ALA A 27 -17.52 -6.74 26.70
N ALA A 28 -18.10 -5.87 25.88
CA ALA A 28 -18.30 -6.17 24.45
C ALA A 28 -18.07 -4.94 23.54
N ALA A 29 -17.00 -4.18 23.78
CA ALA A 29 -16.70 -3.03 22.92
C ALA A 29 -15.19 -2.80 22.76
N MET A 30 -14.38 -3.85 22.54
CA MET A 30 -12.97 -3.70 22.16
C MET A 30 -12.53 -4.75 21.15
N LEU A 31 -13.24 -4.87 20.03
CA LEU A 31 -12.84 -5.71 18.89
C LEU A 31 -13.11 -5.01 17.56
N THR A 32 -12.83 -3.71 17.49
CA THR A 32 -12.81 -2.99 16.19
C THR A 32 -11.48 -2.31 16.02
N GLY A 33 -10.47 -3.08 15.68
CA GLY A 33 -9.13 -2.57 15.45
C GLY A 33 -8.22 -3.51 14.67
N CYS A 34 -8.77 -4.41 13.87
CA CYS A 34 -8.00 -5.01 12.79
C CYS A 34 -8.04 -4.03 11.60
N ALA A 35 -7.30 -2.94 11.70
CA ALA A 35 -6.85 -2.23 10.52
C ALA A 35 -6.05 -3.25 9.71
N SER A 36 -6.58 -3.65 8.55
CA SER A 36 -5.94 -4.51 7.57
C SER A 36 -4.61 -3.87 7.16
N SER A 37 -3.52 -4.27 7.81
CA SER A 37 -2.16 -3.85 7.49
C SER A 37 -1.67 -4.40 6.14
N GLY A 38 -2.56 -5.03 5.34
CA GLY A 38 -2.23 -5.66 4.07
C GLY A 38 -2.17 -4.73 2.86
N ASP A 39 -2.82 -3.57 2.90
CA ASP A 39 -3.02 -2.74 1.70
C ASP A 39 -1.98 -1.63 1.51
N ALA A 40 -1.08 -1.42 2.46
CA ALA A 40 -0.10 -0.35 2.33
C ALA A 40 1.08 -0.78 1.46
N VAL A 41 1.35 0.03 0.43
CA VAL A 41 2.51 -0.14 -0.46
C VAL A 41 3.81 -0.02 0.36
N PRO A 42 4.79 -0.93 0.17
CA PRO A 42 6.01 -0.93 0.98
C PRO A 42 6.86 0.31 0.76
N GLY A 43 7.22 0.98 1.85
CA GLY A 43 8.28 1.98 1.87
C GLY A 43 9.66 1.31 1.82
N CYS A 44 10.67 2.00 1.28
CA CYS A 44 12.03 1.46 1.21
C CYS A 44 12.67 1.25 2.60
N GLY A 45 12.14 1.90 3.64
CA GLY A 45 12.55 1.70 5.03
C GLY A 45 11.79 0.58 5.79
N GLU A 46 10.91 -0.18 5.14
CA GLU A 46 10.04 -1.18 5.75
C GLU A 46 10.44 -2.62 5.37
N PRO A 47 11.48 -3.21 6.00
CA PRO A 47 12.06 -4.48 5.57
C PRO A 47 11.08 -5.67 5.60
N LEU A 48 10.14 -5.71 6.55
CA LEU A 48 9.14 -6.78 6.62
C LEU A 48 8.14 -6.72 5.44
N ARG A 49 7.72 -5.53 5.02
CA ARG A 49 6.85 -5.37 3.85
C ARG A 49 7.61 -5.64 2.55
N LEU A 50 8.87 -5.23 2.47
CA LEU A 50 9.73 -5.59 1.34
C LEU A 50 9.97 -7.10 1.23
N ALA A 51 9.96 -7.84 2.34
CA ALA A 51 10.04 -9.30 2.31
C ALA A 51 8.83 -9.93 1.60
N ILE A 52 7.63 -9.35 1.72
CA ILE A 52 6.44 -9.81 0.98
C ILE A 52 6.64 -9.61 -0.53
N VAL A 53 7.14 -8.43 -0.93
CA VAL A 53 7.49 -8.16 -2.35
C VAL A 53 8.55 -9.12 -2.84
N ALA A 54 9.58 -9.40 -2.04
CA ALA A 54 10.65 -10.31 -2.39
C ALA A 54 10.18 -11.76 -2.59
N GLN A 55 9.18 -12.19 -1.83
CA GLN A 55 8.61 -13.55 -1.96
C GLN A 55 7.71 -13.70 -3.19
N SER A 56 7.09 -12.63 -3.69
CA SER A 56 6.26 -12.69 -4.90
C SER A 56 7.08 -12.97 -6.17
N VAL A 57 8.36 -12.55 -6.20
CA VAL A 57 9.30 -12.84 -7.29
C VAL A 57 10.65 -13.21 -6.67
N PRO A 58 10.84 -14.49 -6.26
CA PRO A 58 12.05 -14.92 -5.53
C PRO A 58 13.36 -14.69 -6.30
N SER A 59 13.33 -14.74 -7.62
CA SER A 59 14.50 -14.52 -8.49
C SER A 59 14.91 -13.05 -8.64
N ALA A 60 14.02 -12.08 -8.32
CA ALA A 60 14.26 -10.65 -8.56
C ALA A 60 15.41 -10.12 -7.71
N SER A 61 16.44 -9.52 -8.34
CA SER A 61 17.58 -8.91 -7.64
C SER A 61 17.26 -7.52 -7.07
N TYR A 62 16.19 -6.86 -7.54
CA TYR A 62 15.69 -5.58 -7.06
C TYR A 62 14.20 -5.64 -6.76
N LEU A 63 13.76 -4.82 -5.81
CA LEU A 63 12.38 -4.75 -5.33
C LEU A 63 11.89 -3.30 -5.43
N PRO A 64 10.75 -3.02 -6.06
CA PRO A 64 10.19 -1.67 -6.09
C PRO A 64 9.65 -1.30 -4.71
N CYS A 65 9.98 -0.09 -4.25
CA CYS A 65 9.51 0.48 -2.99
C CYS A 65 9.28 1.98 -3.12
N ILE A 66 8.50 2.55 -2.22
CA ILE A 66 8.29 3.99 -2.16
C ILE A 66 9.41 4.62 -1.33
N HIS A 67 10.21 5.46 -1.98
CA HIS A 67 11.24 6.25 -1.30
C HIS A 67 10.62 7.45 -0.59
N ALA A 68 9.95 8.31 -1.36
CA ALA A 68 9.21 9.46 -0.86
C ALA A 68 8.14 9.87 -1.89
N LEU A 69 6.92 10.11 -1.43
CA LEU A 69 5.86 10.59 -2.31
C LEU A 69 5.95 12.09 -2.49
N PRO A 70 5.99 12.61 -3.73
CA PRO A 70 5.86 14.05 -3.97
C PRO A 70 4.51 14.57 -3.50
N PRO A 71 4.37 15.89 -3.21
CA PRO A 71 3.09 16.49 -2.85
C PRO A 71 2.01 16.21 -3.90
N GLY A 72 0.82 15.82 -3.43
CA GLY A 72 -0.33 15.45 -4.28
C GLY A 72 -0.29 14.01 -4.82
N TRP A 73 0.70 13.20 -4.41
CA TRP A 73 0.74 11.79 -4.75
C TRP A 73 0.31 10.90 -3.57
N THR A 74 -0.40 9.83 -3.89
CA THR A 74 -0.83 8.81 -2.93
C THR A 74 -0.62 7.42 -3.51
N THR A 75 -0.53 6.41 -2.65
CA THR A 75 -0.44 5.00 -3.06
C THR A 75 -1.78 4.30 -2.85
N ALA A 76 -2.06 3.27 -3.66
CA ALA A 76 -3.25 2.43 -3.52
C ALA A 76 -3.02 1.02 -4.06
N ARG A 77 -3.90 0.09 -3.66
CA ARG A 77 -4.06 -1.25 -4.23
C ARG A 77 -2.77 -2.07 -4.28
N PHE A 78 -2.11 -2.20 -3.15
CA PHE A 78 -0.99 -3.13 -3.06
C PHE A 78 -1.51 -4.58 -3.18
N ASN A 79 -0.93 -5.32 -4.12
CA ASN A 79 -1.22 -6.73 -4.33
C ASN A 79 0.08 -7.50 -4.54
N ALA A 80 0.30 -8.57 -3.78
CA ALA A 80 1.44 -9.46 -3.91
C ALA A 80 0.93 -10.90 -4.04
N THR A 81 1.25 -11.53 -5.16
CA THR A 81 0.88 -12.92 -5.49
C THR A 81 2.11 -13.68 -5.96
N GLN A 82 1.99 -14.96 -6.24
CA GLN A 82 3.07 -15.76 -6.84
C GLN A 82 3.45 -15.32 -8.27
N ASP A 83 2.58 -14.55 -8.93
CA ASP A 83 2.82 -14.01 -10.28
C ASP A 83 3.49 -12.62 -10.27
N GLY A 84 3.77 -12.09 -9.09
CA GLY A 84 4.41 -10.79 -8.90
C GLY A 84 3.70 -9.87 -7.94
N THR A 85 4.24 -8.66 -7.84
CA THR A 85 3.67 -7.58 -7.01
C THR A 85 3.21 -6.43 -7.89
N SER A 86 2.11 -5.78 -7.50
CA SER A 86 1.66 -4.54 -8.14
C SER A 86 1.07 -3.55 -7.13
N PHE A 87 1.18 -2.27 -7.45
CA PHE A 87 0.53 -1.18 -6.72
C PHE A 87 0.29 0.02 -7.65
N LEU A 88 -0.54 0.95 -7.17
CA LEU A 88 -0.88 2.16 -7.90
C LEU A 88 -0.29 3.39 -7.23
N LEU A 89 0.10 4.37 -8.04
CA LEU A 89 0.43 5.74 -7.64
C LEU A 89 -0.60 6.67 -8.27
N ASN A 90 -1.34 7.40 -7.45
CA ASN A 90 -2.31 8.39 -7.89
C ASN A 90 -1.73 9.80 -7.73
N SER A 91 -2.02 10.69 -8.67
CA SER A 91 -1.70 12.11 -8.58
C SER A 91 -2.98 12.94 -8.65
N ASP A 92 -3.10 13.95 -7.78
CA ASP A 92 -4.19 14.94 -7.83
C ASP A 92 -4.19 15.77 -9.11
N ARG A 93 -3.02 15.87 -9.78
CA ARG A 93 -2.85 16.58 -11.06
C ARG A 93 -3.25 15.76 -12.29
N SER A 94 -3.48 14.46 -12.14
CA SER A 94 -3.98 13.56 -13.18
C SER A 94 -5.00 12.59 -12.59
N PRO A 95 -6.15 13.08 -12.12
CA PRO A 95 -7.14 12.28 -11.42
C PRO A 95 -7.69 11.18 -12.32
N GLY A 96 -7.92 10.00 -11.73
CA GLY A 96 -8.46 8.84 -12.44
C GLY A 96 -7.47 8.11 -13.36
N GLN A 97 -6.19 8.53 -13.39
CA GLN A 97 -5.14 7.95 -14.25
C GLN A 97 -3.91 7.57 -13.41
N PRO A 98 -3.99 6.48 -12.66
CA PRO A 98 -2.88 6.04 -11.82
C PRO A 98 -1.73 5.52 -12.65
N VAL A 99 -0.51 5.69 -12.11
CA VAL A 99 0.64 4.91 -12.58
C VAL A 99 0.58 3.53 -11.93
N THR A 100 0.57 2.49 -12.75
CA THR A 100 0.65 1.11 -12.28
C THR A 100 2.11 0.68 -12.22
N VAL A 101 2.59 0.30 -11.03
CA VAL A 101 3.91 -0.31 -10.82
C VAL A 101 3.73 -1.80 -10.66
N ARG A 102 4.47 -2.61 -11.43
CA ARG A 102 4.39 -4.07 -11.37
C ARG A 102 5.77 -4.70 -11.42
N LEU A 103 6.10 -5.51 -10.42
CA LEU A 103 7.24 -6.43 -10.42
C LEU A 103 6.80 -7.79 -10.97
N SER A 104 7.57 -8.35 -11.89
CA SER A 104 7.37 -9.67 -12.48
C SER A 104 8.70 -10.32 -12.82
N THR A 105 8.70 -11.62 -13.14
CA THR A 105 9.92 -12.35 -13.53
C THR A 105 10.48 -11.89 -14.88
N ALA A 106 9.64 -11.35 -15.77
CA ALA A 106 10.03 -10.85 -17.08
C ALA A 106 9.10 -9.73 -17.57
N CYS A 107 9.60 -8.86 -18.44
CA CYS A 107 8.84 -7.82 -19.13
C CYS A 107 8.85 -8.01 -20.64
N ARG A 108 7.77 -7.57 -21.28
CA ARG A 108 7.69 -7.46 -22.73
C ARG A 108 8.14 -6.07 -23.17
N ILE A 109 9.43 -5.93 -23.47
CA ILE A 109 10.05 -4.64 -23.86
C ILE A 109 10.00 -4.34 -25.37
N SER A 110 9.28 -5.14 -26.16
CA SER A 110 9.17 -4.93 -27.62
C SER A 110 8.71 -3.52 -27.94
N GLY A 111 9.41 -2.86 -28.86
CA GLY A 111 9.15 -1.47 -29.25
C GLY A 111 9.59 -0.41 -28.22
N ALA A 112 10.31 -0.79 -27.17
CA ALA A 112 10.87 0.17 -26.21
C ALA A 112 12.30 0.55 -26.61
N SER A 113 12.68 1.82 -26.38
CA SER A 113 14.01 2.36 -26.59
C SER A 113 14.80 2.40 -25.28
N PRO A 114 16.14 2.19 -25.30
CA PRO A 114 16.97 2.34 -24.13
C PRO A 114 16.86 3.73 -23.50
N SER A 115 16.94 3.78 -22.18
CA SER A 115 16.91 5.00 -21.37
C SER A 115 18.02 4.95 -20.31
N PRO A 116 18.40 6.08 -19.69
CA PRO A 116 19.40 6.08 -18.62
C PRO A 116 19.04 5.11 -17.50
N ALA A 117 20.02 4.32 -17.08
CA ALA A 117 19.86 3.33 -16.01
C ALA A 117 19.49 4.00 -14.68
N ARG A 118 18.58 3.39 -13.92
CA ARG A 118 18.11 3.91 -12.64
C ARG A 118 18.85 3.37 -11.42
N ALA A 119 19.52 2.22 -11.60
CA ALA A 119 20.35 1.61 -10.57
C ALA A 119 21.48 0.79 -11.21
N PRO A 120 22.54 0.45 -10.46
CA PRO A 120 23.64 -0.38 -10.96
C PRO A 120 23.13 -1.75 -11.45
N GLY A 121 23.51 -2.16 -12.67
CA GLY A 121 23.11 -3.44 -13.27
C GLY A 121 21.64 -3.51 -13.71
N VAL A 122 20.92 -2.39 -13.73
CA VAL A 122 19.56 -2.26 -14.24
C VAL A 122 19.61 -1.69 -15.66
N LEU A 123 18.92 -2.32 -16.58
CA LEU A 123 18.69 -1.81 -17.93
C LEU A 123 17.31 -1.15 -17.97
N THR A 124 17.28 0.15 -18.25
CA THR A 124 16.03 0.89 -18.32
C THR A 124 15.61 1.12 -19.77
N TYR A 125 14.33 0.91 -20.06
CA TYR A 125 13.72 1.11 -21.37
C TYR A 125 12.45 1.94 -21.26
N THR A 126 12.15 2.74 -22.26
CA THR A 126 10.91 3.52 -22.34
C THR A 126 10.20 3.26 -23.65
N ARG A 127 8.90 3.00 -23.59
CA ARG A 127 8.01 2.94 -24.74
C ARG A 127 6.91 3.98 -24.57
N LEU A 128 6.80 4.90 -25.51
CA LEU A 128 5.72 5.86 -25.58
C LEU A 128 4.66 5.33 -26.54
N ASP A 129 3.46 5.10 -26.03
CA ASP A 129 2.31 4.65 -26.82
C ASP A 129 1.57 5.86 -27.43
N SER A 130 1.61 7.04 -26.76
CA SER A 130 1.04 8.32 -27.22
C SER A 130 1.78 9.49 -26.57
N ILE A 131 1.88 10.62 -27.32
CA ILE A 131 2.47 11.88 -26.84
C ILE A 131 1.41 12.98 -26.71
N ARG A 132 0.41 13.02 -27.60
CA ARG A 132 -0.71 13.97 -27.62
C ARG A 132 -1.96 13.31 -28.18
N PRO A 133 -3.16 13.64 -27.65
CA PRO A 133 -3.44 14.56 -26.55
C PRO A 133 -3.12 13.99 -25.17
N ARG A 134 -2.84 12.68 -25.07
CA ARG A 134 -2.50 11.95 -23.83
C ARG A 134 -1.03 11.53 -23.89
N PHE A 135 -0.34 11.66 -22.79
CA PHE A 135 1.02 11.16 -22.64
C PHE A 135 0.97 9.79 -21.97
N ALA A 136 0.99 8.76 -22.78
CA ALA A 136 0.83 7.38 -22.32
C ALA A 136 2.01 6.51 -22.76
N GLY A 137 2.38 5.56 -21.91
CA GLY A 137 3.48 4.67 -22.23
C GLY A 137 3.84 3.74 -21.06
N ARG A 138 5.01 3.13 -21.22
CA ARG A 138 5.60 2.25 -20.22
C ARG A 138 7.08 2.52 -20.08
N LEU A 139 7.53 2.48 -18.83
CA LEU A 139 8.94 2.43 -18.47
C LEU A 139 9.20 1.02 -17.89
N TYR A 140 10.37 0.48 -18.19
CA TYR A 140 10.79 -0.84 -17.74
C TYR A 140 12.17 -0.75 -17.10
N ASP A 141 12.31 -1.32 -15.91
CA ASP A 141 13.59 -1.56 -15.27
C ASP A 141 13.84 -3.07 -15.28
N VAL A 142 14.76 -3.52 -16.10
CA VAL A 142 15.10 -4.95 -16.31
C VAL A 142 16.40 -5.25 -15.57
N PHE A 143 16.39 -6.30 -14.76
CA PHE A 143 17.53 -6.70 -13.95
C PHE A 143 17.55 -8.24 -13.80
N PRO A 144 18.65 -8.83 -13.29
CA PRO A 144 18.72 -10.27 -13.11
C PRO A 144 17.54 -10.82 -12.29
N GLY A 145 16.84 -11.78 -12.87
CA GLY A 145 15.73 -12.50 -12.25
C GLY A 145 14.42 -11.74 -12.13
N GLY A 146 14.30 -10.53 -12.70
CA GLY A 146 13.07 -9.76 -12.63
C GLY A 146 13.03 -8.50 -13.47
N CYS A 147 11.86 -7.89 -13.47
CA CYS A 147 11.61 -6.63 -14.16
C CYS A 147 10.49 -5.87 -13.48
N VAL A 148 10.64 -4.54 -13.37
CA VAL A 148 9.57 -3.63 -12.96
C VAL A 148 9.03 -2.89 -14.18
N THR A 149 7.72 -2.94 -14.36
CA THR A 149 6.99 -2.16 -15.37
C THR A 149 6.24 -1.03 -14.69
N TYR A 150 6.36 0.18 -15.23
CA TYR A 150 5.60 1.36 -14.85
C TYR A 150 4.70 1.74 -16.03
N ALA A 151 3.40 1.49 -15.92
CA ALA A 151 2.44 1.91 -16.95
C ALA A 151 1.80 3.23 -16.54
N PHE A 152 1.85 4.22 -17.39
CA PHE A 152 1.33 5.56 -17.15
C PHE A 152 0.48 6.06 -18.33
N ASP A 153 -0.47 6.95 -18.01
CA ASP A 153 -1.37 7.54 -18.97
C ASP A 153 -1.89 8.88 -18.43
N PHE A 154 -1.25 9.98 -18.80
CA PHE A 154 -1.55 11.32 -18.30
C PHE A 154 -2.27 12.14 -19.37
N SER A 155 -3.50 12.60 -19.08
CA SER A 155 -4.26 13.50 -19.95
C SER A 155 -4.22 14.96 -19.51
N HIS A 156 -3.80 15.21 -18.26
CA HIS A 156 -3.81 16.52 -17.63
C HIS A 156 -2.46 16.87 -17.00
N GLY A 157 -2.27 18.16 -16.71
CA GLY A 157 -1.08 18.67 -16.05
C GLY A 157 0.18 18.68 -16.93
N SER A 158 1.32 18.94 -16.32
CA SER A 158 2.63 18.80 -16.95
C SER A 158 3.04 17.34 -16.99
N GLN A 159 2.74 16.67 -18.07
CA GLN A 159 2.89 15.22 -18.27
C GLN A 159 4.34 14.73 -18.04
N ILE A 160 5.33 15.48 -18.50
CA ILE A 160 6.76 15.18 -18.29
C ILE A 160 7.11 15.31 -16.80
N ALA A 161 6.62 16.36 -16.12
CA ALA A 161 6.87 16.53 -14.70
C ALA A 161 6.23 15.42 -13.87
N LEU A 162 5.04 14.93 -14.22
CA LEU A 162 4.40 13.78 -13.58
C LEU A 162 5.24 12.51 -13.77
N MET A 163 5.81 12.29 -14.95
CA MET A 163 6.70 11.16 -15.19
C MET A 163 7.95 11.23 -14.32
N GLU A 164 8.62 12.37 -14.24
CA GLU A 164 9.81 12.53 -13.41
C GLU A 164 9.49 12.37 -11.91
N GLN A 165 8.31 12.81 -11.47
CA GLN A 165 7.87 12.65 -10.09
C GLN A 165 7.63 11.21 -9.69
N PHE A 166 6.92 10.40 -10.50
CA PHE A 166 6.74 8.99 -10.13
C PHE A 166 8.06 8.21 -10.21
N LYS A 167 8.96 8.56 -11.14
CA LYS A 167 10.29 7.97 -11.21
C LYS A 167 11.11 8.24 -9.95
N ALA A 168 10.99 9.45 -9.40
CA ALA A 168 11.64 9.82 -8.14
C ALA A 168 10.97 9.18 -6.91
N ALA A 169 9.64 8.93 -6.98
CA ALA A 169 8.88 8.36 -5.88
C ALA A 169 9.18 6.87 -5.66
N VAL A 170 9.44 6.12 -6.75
CA VAL A 170 9.69 4.67 -6.68
C VAL A 170 11.18 4.40 -6.83
N ASP A 171 11.75 3.74 -5.85
CA ASP A 171 13.14 3.29 -5.87
C ASP A 171 13.23 1.77 -6.07
N LEU A 172 14.42 1.30 -6.41
CA LEU A 172 14.76 -0.11 -6.60
C LEU A 172 15.66 -0.56 -5.45
N TYR A 173 15.08 -1.25 -4.47
CA TYR A 173 15.82 -1.73 -3.29
C TYR A 173 16.54 -3.05 -3.60
N PRO A 174 17.88 -3.14 -3.42
CA PRO A 174 18.61 -4.36 -3.69
C PRO A 174 18.17 -5.50 -2.76
N ARG A 175 17.78 -6.65 -3.33
CA ARG A 175 17.39 -7.85 -2.56
C ARG A 175 18.49 -8.32 -1.59
N GLN A 176 19.75 -8.24 -2.01
CA GLN A 176 20.87 -8.62 -1.17
C GLN A 176 20.95 -7.74 0.10
N GLN A 177 20.71 -6.43 -0.04
CA GLN A 177 20.67 -5.52 1.12
C GLN A 177 19.50 -5.86 2.04
N LEU A 178 18.32 -6.20 1.49
CA LEU A 178 17.18 -6.66 2.29
C LEU A 178 17.52 -7.91 3.11
N ARG A 179 18.18 -8.90 2.49
CA ARG A 179 18.62 -10.12 3.20
C ARG A 179 19.53 -9.79 4.40
N LEU A 180 20.49 -8.89 4.22
CA LEU A 180 21.38 -8.45 5.30
C LEU A 180 20.62 -7.75 6.43
N VAL A 181 19.71 -6.84 6.08
CA VAL A 181 18.90 -6.10 7.07
C VAL A 181 17.99 -7.03 7.86
N LEU A 182 17.31 -7.97 7.19
CA LEU A 182 16.42 -8.94 7.85
C LEU A 182 17.21 -9.85 8.79
N LYS A 183 18.35 -10.37 8.36
CA LYS A 183 19.22 -11.22 9.19
C LYS A 183 19.75 -10.47 10.41
N GLN A 184 20.28 -9.27 10.22
CA GLN A 184 20.90 -8.48 11.29
C GLN A 184 19.90 -7.92 12.31
N LYS A 185 18.75 -7.40 11.84
CA LYS A 185 17.78 -6.72 12.71
C LYS A 185 16.71 -7.63 13.26
N LEU A 186 16.35 -8.70 12.56
CA LEU A 186 15.18 -9.52 12.88
C LEU A 186 15.51 -11.01 13.02
N GLY A 187 16.73 -11.45 12.71
CA GLY A 187 17.11 -12.86 12.73
C GLY A 187 16.36 -13.72 11.70
N VAL A 188 15.72 -13.08 10.69
CA VAL A 188 14.91 -13.75 9.66
C VAL A 188 15.73 -13.91 8.38
N GLU A 189 15.64 -15.06 7.76
CA GLU A 189 16.22 -15.31 6.43
C GLU A 189 15.12 -15.27 5.37
N LEU A 190 15.41 -14.56 4.26
CA LEU A 190 14.57 -14.67 3.06
C LEU A 190 14.84 -16.01 2.38
N ASN A 191 13.77 -16.72 2.05
CA ASN A 191 13.88 -17.89 1.17
C ASN A 191 14.60 -17.51 -0.13
N PRO A 192 15.47 -18.40 -0.64
CA PRO A 192 16.18 -18.21 -1.88
C PRO A 192 15.24 -18.04 -3.07
#